data_2cd2ab0fc966561cfadd2955904d20db
#
_entry.id   2cd2ab0fc966561cfadd2955904d20db
#
_cell.length_a   1.000
_cell.length_b   1.000
_cell.length_c   1.000
_cell.angle_alpha   90.00
_cell.angle_beta   90.00
_cell.angle_gamma   90.00
#
_symmetry.space_group_name_H-M   'P 1'
#
loop_
_entity.id
_entity.type
_entity.pdbx_description
1 polymer ?
#
loop_
_entity_poly.entity_id
_entity_poly.type
_entity_poly.pdbx_seq_one_letter_code
_entity_poly.pdbx_strand_id
1 'polypeptide(L)'
;VSRLKRPELFLSGLISVFSIIEAVPHPLLESLLCAPLLIKDLPEARSLPRDRLIAPINHAPLKLSQKLGHLWEDALSLVLENSPTYRLLARNLQIQKDAQTTIGELDYLISEEGSDHLIHLELATKFYFAVQSPSGLTLPGPDDRDNYFKKLDRLRSHQLILAHKYREFLPKEYRDKPIITQHLIYGCLFEHVTNQTLITAPYLNPECRRGYWLWADEISTHFSSETVFRIVPKHQWPVPFNLLNQEKLSIWTPEKNLSNHLMIQVDQEPEPYLIRPLPTRKVPDFEGDVSGR
;
A
#
# COMPACT_ATOMS: atom_id res chain seq x y z
N VAL A 1 -22.57 80.54 -24.18
CA VAL A 1 -23.09 79.19 -24.26
C VAL A 1 -21.89 78.22 -24.20
N SER A 2 -21.52 77.78 -23.05
CA SER A 2 -20.33 76.89 -22.80
C SER A 2 -20.82 75.46 -22.70
N ARG A 3 -20.27 74.56 -23.53
CA ARG A 3 -20.44 73.12 -23.43
C ARG A 3 -19.47 72.60 -22.42
N LEU A 4 -19.99 72.07 -21.32
CA LEU A 4 -19.26 71.24 -20.38
C LEU A 4 -18.98 69.84 -20.97
N LYS A 5 -17.71 69.48 -21.10
CA LYS A 5 -17.23 68.11 -21.40
C LYS A 5 -17.30 67.29 -20.13
N ARG A 6 -17.98 66.13 -20.18
CA ARG A 6 -17.90 65.05 -19.14
C ARG A 6 -16.57 64.29 -19.29
N PRO A 7 -15.89 63.94 -18.23
CA PRO A 7 -14.77 63.03 -18.30
C PRO A 7 -15.25 61.56 -18.37
N GLU A 8 -14.79 60.82 -19.37
CA GLU A 8 -14.94 59.40 -19.47
C GLU A 8 -13.99 58.72 -18.45
N LEU A 9 -14.57 58.05 -17.45
CA LEU A 9 -13.85 57.17 -16.55
C LEU A 9 -13.62 55.84 -17.28
N PHE A 10 -12.39 55.62 -17.73
CA PHE A 10 -11.89 54.31 -18.13
C PHE A 10 -11.68 53.46 -16.86
N LEU A 11 -12.63 52.62 -16.52
CA LEU A 11 -12.47 51.53 -15.60
C LEU A 11 -11.87 50.35 -16.36
N SER A 12 -10.55 50.30 -16.45
CA SER A 12 -9.81 49.10 -16.82
C SER A 12 -9.79 48.15 -15.59
N GLY A 13 -10.84 47.33 -15.47
CA GLY A 13 -10.88 46.25 -14.52
C GLY A 13 -9.91 45.15 -14.98
N LEU A 14 -8.72 45.13 -14.39
CA LEU A 14 -7.86 43.96 -14.39
C LEU A 14 -8.58 42.88 -13.53
N ILE A 15 -9.37 42.06 -14.22
CA ILE A 15 -9.78 40.76 -13.64
C ILE A 15 -8.53 39.88 -13.66
N SER A 16 -7.81 39.89 -12.55
CA SER A 16 -6.80 38.88 -12.27
C SER A 16 -7.50 37.54 -12.20
N VAL A 17 -7.43 36.78 -13.28
CA VAL A 17 -7.81 35.37 -13.31
C VAL A 17 -6.74 34.63 -12.48
N PHE A 18 -6.89 34.63 -11.16
CA PHE A 18 -6.23 33.64 -10.34
C PHE A 18 -6.83 32.30 -10.74
N SER A 19 -6.09 31.54 -11.54
CA SER A 19 -6.31 30.12 -11.66
C SER A 19 -6.22 29.55 -10.25
N ILE A 20 -7.35 29.26 -9.64
CA ILE A 20 -7.42 28.40 -8.46
C ILE A 20 -6.95 27.04 -8.97
N ILE A 21 -5.65 26.77 -8.86
CA ILE A 21 -5.14 25.41 -8.97
C ILE A 21 -5.72 24.73 -7.72
N GLU A 22 -6.80 23.99 -7.89
CA GLU A 22 -7.29 23.11 -6.84
C GLU A 22 -6.12 22.21 -6.46
N ALA A 23 -5.61 22.42 -5.24
CA ALA A 23 -4.53 21.60 -4.72
C ALA A 23 -5.08 20.18 -4.51
N VAL A 24 -4.64 19.23 -5.33
CA VAL A 24 -5.07 17.84 -5.26
C VAL A 24 -4.21 17.12 -4.20
N PRO A 25 -4.81 16.30 -3.33
CA PRO A 25 -4.06 15.50 -2.37
C PRO A 25 -3.02 14.61 -3.05
N HIS A 26 -1.94 14.28 -2.32
CA HIS A 26 -0.93 13.35 -2.84
C HIS A 26 -1.56 11.96 -3.07
N PRO A 27 -1.35 11.30 -4.23
CA PRO A 27 -1.99 10.03 -4.57
C PRO A 27 -1.85 8.91 -3.52
N LEU A 28 -0.73 8.88 -2.77
CA LEU A 28 -0.55 7.94 -1.66
C LEU A 28 -1.52 8.21 -0.50
N LEU A 29 -1.76 9.49 -0.16
CA LEU A 29 -2.69 9.86 0.92
C LEU A 29 -4.13 9.55 0.52
N GLU A 30 -4.49 9.87 -0.71
CA GLU A 30 -5.81 9.55 -1.25
C GLU A 30 -6.05 8.04 -1.32
N SER A 31 -5.02 7.25 -1.66
CA SER A 31 -5.11 5.79 -1.68
C SER A 31 -5.43 5.20 -0.30
N LEU A 32 -4.93 5.79 0.79
CA LEU A 32 -5.27 5.35 2.14
C LEU A 32 -6.77 5.48 2.43
N LEU A 33 -7.45 6.43 1.80
CA LEU A 33 -8.87 6.66 2.00
C LEU A 33 -9.74 5.75 1.11
N CYS A 34 -9.35 5.57 -0.15
CA CYS A 34 -10.24 4.96 -1.14
C CYS A 34 -9.80 3.59 -1.68
N ALA A 35 -8.49 3.22 -1.60
CA ALA A 35 -8.06 1.94 -2.16
C ALA A 35 -8.73 0.76 -1.42
N PRO A 36 -9.24 -0.25 -2.16
CA PRO A 36 -9.80 -1.44 -1.52
C PRO A 36 -8.78 -2.14 -0.63
N LEU A 37 -9.21 -2.60 0.55
CA LEU A 37 -8.37 -3.39 1.44
C LEU A 37 -8.16 -4.79 0.87
N LEU A 38 -6.99 -5.36 1.10
CA LEU A 38 -6.65 -6.73 0.70
C LEU A 38 -7.40 -7.77 1.54
N ILE A 39 -7.57 -7.49 2.82
CA ILE A 39 -8.20 -8.38 3.80
C ILE A 39 -9.50 -7.74 4.28
N LYS A 40 -10.58 -8.53 4.33
CA LYS A 40 -11.85 -8.14 4.96
C LYS A 40 -11.77 -8.23 6.48
N ASP A 41 -12.84 -7.84 7.16
CA ASP A 41 -12.95 -7.95 8.62
C ASP A 41 -12.60 -9.36 9.11
N LEU A 42 -11.88 -9.40 10.22
CA LEU A 42 -11.41 -10.60 10.89
C LEU A 42 -12.18 -10.78 12.21
N PRO A 43 -12.24 -12.00 12.76
CA PRO A 43 -12.82 -12.21 14.09
C PRO A 43 -12.13 -11.39 15.20
N GLU A 44 -10.83 -11.18 15.06
CA GLU A 44 -10.00 -10.46 16.03
C GLU A 44 -10.03 -8.93 15.85
N ALA A 45 -10.34 -8.44 14.66
CA ALA A 45 -10.28 -7.01 14.34
C ALA A 45 -11.14 -6.66 13.13
N ARG A 46 -11.79 -5.50 13.16
CA ARG A 46 -12.46 -4.91 12.00
C ARG A 46 -11.53 -3.95 11.28
N SER A 47 -11.85 -3.63 10.05
CA SER A 47 -11.21 -2.52 9.33
C SER A 47 -11.54 -1.17 9.97
N LEU A 48 -10.58 -0.24 10.00
CA LEU A 48 -10.83 1.14 10.42
C LEU A 48 -11.80 1.82 9.42
N PRO A 49 -12.89 2.46 9.88
CA PRO A 49 -13.73 3.29 9.03
C PRO A 49 -12.93 4.45 8.42
N ARG A 50 -12.86 4.52 7.08
CA ARG A 50 -12.04 5.51 6.36
C ARG A 50 -12.82 6.72 5.87
N ASP A 51 -14.14 6.67 5.93
CA ASP A 51 -15.06 7.77 5.59
C ASP A 51 -14.87 9.02 6.47
N ARG A 52 -14.23 8.85 7.64
CA ARG A 52 -13.88 9.92 8.57
C ARG A 52 -12.44 10.41 8.47
N LEU A 53 -11.66 9.84 7.56
CA LEU A 53 -10.29 10.27 7.29
C LEU A 53 -10.28 11.31 6.17
N ILE A 54 -9.35 12.26 6.25
CA ILE A 54 -9.17 13.31 5.27
C ILE A 54 -7.71 13.31 4.82
N ALA A 55 -7.48 13.27 3.50
CA ALA A 55 -6.14 13.43 2.96
C ALA A 55 -5.75 14.91 3.02
N PRO A 56 -4.70 15.28 3.77
CA PRO A 56 -4.25 16.67 3.82
C PRO A 56 -3.68 17.11 2.46
N ILE A 57 -4.01 18.33 2.06
CA ILE A 57 -3.47 18.95 0.84
C ILE A 57 -2.08 19.53 1.13
N ASN A 58 -1.94 20.21 2.29
CA ASN A 58 -0.69 20.79 2.74
C ASN A 58 -0.08 19.86 3.80
N HIS A 59 1.02 19.22 3.48
CA HIS A 59 1.73 18.32 4.38
C HIS A 59 3.24 18.38 4.16
N ALA A 60 4.01 17.88 5.13
CA ALA A 60 5.44 17.68 4.97
C ALA A 60 5.73 16.70 3.82
N PRO A 61 6.80 16.90 3.04
CA PRO A 61 7.11 16.01 1.91
C PRO A 61 7.36 14.57 2.38
N LEU A 62 6.72 13.61 1.69
CA LEU A 62 6.96 12.20 1.91
C LEU A 62 8.32 11.78 1.33
N LYS A 63 9.08 10.99 2.08
CA LYS A 63 10.37 10.46 1.64
C LYS A 63 10.16 9.23 0.75
N LEU A 64 9.96 9.43 -0.56
CA LEU A 64 9.61 8.38 -1.53
C LEU A 64 10.70 7.30 -1.70
N SER A 65 11.95 7.57 -1.32
CA SER A 65 13.09 6.63 -1.44
C SER A 65 13.18 5.59 -0.32
N GLN A 66 12.35 5.68 0.71
CA GLN A 66 12.35 4.73 1.82
C GLN A 66 11.63 3.40 1.48
N LYS A 67 11.72 2.41 2.38
CA LYS A 67 10.96 1.16 2.23
C LYS A 67 9.47 1.44 2.20
N LEU A 68 8.75 0.71 1.34
CA LEU A 68 7.33 0.93 1.10
C LEU A 68 6.47 0.88 2.38
N GLY A 69 6.75 -0.05 3.30
CA GLY A 69 6.05 -0.11 4.60
C GLY A 69 6.17 1.18 5.38
N HIS A 70 7.39 1.70 5.56
CA HIS A 70 7.61 2.95 6.28
C HIS A 70 7.01 4.17 5.55
N LEU A 71 6.99 4.15 4.22
CA LEU A 71 6.32 5.20 3.46
C LEU A 71 4.81 5.23 3.73
N TRP A 72 4.18 4.05 3.79
CA TRP A 72 2.75 3.91 4.11
C TRP A 72 2.45 4.31 5.55
N GLU A 73 3.30 3.96 6.48
CA GLU A 73 3.21 4.42 7.86
C GLU A 73 3.34 5.95 7.96
N ASP A 74 4.31 6.58 7.28
CA ASP A 74 4.42 8.04 7.26
C ASP A 74 3.18 8.69 6.64
N ALA A 75 2.67 8.13 5.54
CA ALA A 75 1.47 8.63 4.88
C ALA A 75 0.23 8.54 5.79
N LEU A 76 0.04 7.41 6.49
CA LEU A 76 -1.08 7.27 7.43
C LEU A 76 -0.92 8.20 8.64
N SER A 77 0.30 8.42 9.13
CA SER A 77 0.54 9.38 10.21
C SER A 77 0.07 10.78 9.83
N LEU A 78 0.40 11.24 8.60
CA LEU A 78 -0.06 12.54 8.10
C LEU A 78 -1.59 12.63 8.03
N VAL A 79 -2.26 11.56 7.61
CA VAL A 79 -3.73 11.50 7.55
C VAL A 79 -4.33 11.54 8.96
N LEU A 80 -3.77 10.78 9.91
CA LEU A 80 -4.25 10.74 11.30
C LEU A 80 -4.00 12.07 12.03
N GLU A 81 -2.85 12.70 11.85
CA GLU A 81 -2.50 14.00 12.46
C GLU A 81 -3.39 15.14 11.97
N ASN A 82 -3.94 15.01 10.75
CA ASN A 82 -4.86 16.01 10.19
C ASN A 82 -6.34 15.58 10.30
N SER A 83 -6.63 14.45 10.93
CA SER A 83 -8.00 13.97 11.10
C SER A 83 -8.74 14.78 12.18
N PRO A 84 -9.98 15.21 11.92
CA PRO A 84 -10.83 15.81 12.94
C PRO A 84 -11.41 14.78 13.91
N THR A 85 -11.39 13.49 13.54
CA THR A 85 -12.05 12.41 14.29
C THR A 85 -11.07 11.56 15.08
N TYR A 86 -9.87 11.33 14.52
CA TYR A 86 -8.86 10.47 15.14
C TYR A 86 -7.69 11.30 15.63
N ARG A 87 -7.20 10.98 16.84
CA ARG A 87 -5.98 11.56 17.41
C ARG A 87 -4.90 10.50 17.52
N LEU A 88 -3.76 10.72 16.86
CA LEU A 88 -2.59 9.90 17.01
C LEU A 88 -1.99 10.06 18.43
N LEU A 89 -1.89 8.97 19.18
CA LEU A 89 -1.35 8.93 20.54
C LEU A 89 0.07 8.39 20.55
N ALA A 90 0.31 7.32 19.81
CA ALA A 90 1.63 6.73 19.64
C ALA A 90 1.75 6.04 18.27
N ARG A 91 2.96 6.00 17.75
CA ARG A 91 3.37 5.24 16.56
C ARG A 91 4.55 4.35 16.91
N ASN A 92 4.58 3.14 16.38
CA ASN A 92 5.65 2.16 16.60
C ASN A 92 5.91 1.94 18.10
N LEU A 93 4.80 1.80 18.86
CA LEU A 93 4.87 1.64 20.31
C LEU A 93 5.40 0.24 20.65
N GLN A 94 6.63 0.20 21.15
CA GLN A 94 7.26 -1.05 21.59
C GLN A 94 6.62 -1.56 22.88
N ILE A 95 6.16 -2.79 22.86
CA ILE A 95 5.74 -3.52 24.06
C ILE A 95 6.94 -4.27 24.58
N GLN A 96 7.48 -3.85 25.73
CA GLN A 96 8.67 -4.40 26.33
C GLN A 96 8.31 -5.12 27.63
N LYS A 97 8.72 -6.38 27.77
CA LYS A 97 8.60 -7.13 29.02
C LYS A 97 9.61 -6.63 30.05
N ASP A 98 10.81 -6.34 29.60
CA ASP A 98 11.93 -5.79 30.36
C ASP A 98 12.87 -5.02 29.42
N ALA A 99 13.96 -4.46 29.96
CA ALA A 99 14.91 -3.64 29.19
C ALA A 99 15.60 -4.40 28.03
N GLN A 100 15.52 -5.72 27.97
CA GLN A 100 16.21 -6.56 26.99
C GLN A 100 15.23 -7.33 26.08
N THR A 101 13.95 -7.40 26.46
CA THR A 101 12.97 -8.26 25.81
C THR A 101 11.81 -7.43 25.24
N THR A 102 11.82 -7.23 23.92
CA THR A 102 10.67 -6.67 23.19
C THR A 102 9.73 -7.81 22.79
N ILE A 103 8.47 -7.73 23.23
CA ILE A 103 7.40 -8.68 22.89
C ILE A 103 6.90 -8.43 21.47
N GLY A 104 6.74 -7.17 21.11
CA GLY A 104 6.25 -6.73 19.80
C GLY A 104 6.08 -5.21 19.75
N GLU A 105 5.46 -4.76 18.67
CA GLU A 105 5.24 -3.35 18.40
C GLU A 105 3.80 -3.15 17.94
N LEU A 106 3.15 -2.10 18.43
CA LEU A 106 1.89 -1.62 17.89
C LEU A 106 2.22 -0.57 16.82
N ASP A 107 1.74 -0.77 15.59
CA ASP A 107 1.99 0.19 14.52
C ASP A 107 1.43 1.56 14.91
N TYR A 108 0.19 1.59 15.41
CA TYR A 108 -0.45 2.82 15.90
C TYR A 108 -1.30 2.56 17.14
N LEU A 109 -1.31 3.55 18.02
CA LEU A 109 -2.32 3.71 19.06
C LEU A 109 -3.00 5.06 18.82
N ILE A 110 -4.32 5.03 18.61
CA ILE A 110 -5.12 6.23 18.33
C ILE A 110 -6.33 6.29 19.26
N SER A 111 -6.90 7.46 19.41
CA SER A 111 -8.22 7.64 20.04
C SER A 111 -9.19 8.24 19.04
N GLU A 112 -10.47 7.93 19.19
CA GLU A 112 -11.57 8.51 18.44
C GLU A 112 -12.27 9.56 19.29
N GLU A 113 -12.58 10.72 18.69
CA GLU A 113 -13.30 11.80 19.40
C GLU A 113 -14.66 11.31 19.90
N GLY A 114 -14.95 11.62 21.16
CA GLY A 114 -16.20 11.21 21.82
C GLY A 114 -16.23 9.74 22.27
N SER A 115 -15.09 9.02 22.17
CA SER A 115 -14.98 7.62 22.60
C SER A 115 -14.05 7.47 23.82
N ASP A 116 -14.40 6.56 24.74
CA ASP A 116 -13.58 6.21 25.90
C ASP A 116 -12.55 5.12 25.62
N HIS A 117 -12.65 4.44 24.47
CA HIS A 117 -11.70 3.38 24.10
C HIS A 117 -10.55 3.92 23.24
N LEU A 118 -9.43 3.23 23.32
CA LEU A 118 -8.31 3.38 22.42
C LEU A 118 -8.43 2.38 21.27
N ILE A 119 -7.81 2.71 20.15
CA ILE A 119 -7.74 1.83 18.98
C ILE A 119 -6.29 1.46 18.75
N HIS A 120 -5.98 0.16 18.88
CA HIS A 120 -4.77 -0.43 18.34
C HIS A 120 -5.00 -0.66 16.85
N LEU A 121 -4.28 0.08 15.99
CA LEU A 121 -4.45 0.01 14.54
C LEU A 121 -3.21 -0.62 13.90
N GLU A 122 -3.39 -1.75 13.21
CA GLU A 122 -2.36 -2.42 12.41
C GLU A 122 -2.43 -1.97 10.96
N LEU A 123 -1.28 -1.63 10.39
CA LEU A 123 -1.14 -1.20 8.98
C LEU A 123 -0.21 -2.15 8.23
N ALA A 124 -0.61 -2.57 7.04
CA ALA A 124 0.30 -3.23 6.11
C ALA A 124 -0.08 -2.95 4.65
N THR A 125 0.92 -3.04 3.76
CA THR A 125 0.70 -3.12 2.32
C THR A 125 1.43 -4.34 1.78
N LYS A 126 0.72 -5.19 1.03
CA LYS A 126 1.18 -6.51 0.60
C LYS A 126 0.77 -6.80 -0.84
N PHE A 127 1.65 -7.51 -1.55
CA PHE A 127 1.43 -7.93 -2.93
C PHE A 127 1.67 -9.42 -3.00
N TYR A 128 0.73 -10.16 -3.59
CA TYR A 128 0.81 -11.62 -3.64
C TYR A 128 0.53 -12.13 -5.05
N PHE A 129 1.21 -13.21 -5.41
CA PHE A 129 1.00 -13.94 -6.66
C PHE A 129 0.13 -15.16 -6.39
N ALA A 130 -0.94 -15.34 -7.13
CA ALA A 130 -1.67 -16.60 -7.12
C ALA A 130 -0.93 -17.62 -7.98
N VAL A 131 -0.36 -18.61 -7.33
CA VAL A 131 0.35 -19.71 -7.97
C VAL A 131 -0.38 -21.00 -7.67
N GLN A 132 -1.01 -21.58 -8.71
CA GLN A 132 -1.67 -22.87 -8.63
C GLN A 132 -0.66 -23.97 -8.96
N SER A 133 -0.60 -24.99 -8.11
CA SER A 133 0.26 -26.15 -8.32
C SER A 133 -0.51 -27.44 -8.00
N PRO A 134 0.01 -28.63 -8.35
CA PRO A 134 -0.61 -29.91 -7.95
C PRO A 134 -0.78 -30.06 -6.45
N SER A 135 0.06 -29.40 -5.65
CA SER A 135 -0.04 -29.36 -4.17
C SER A 135 -1.03 -28.34 -3.64
N GLY A 136 -1.69 -27.57 -4.51
CA GLY A 136 -2.70 -26.58 -4.16
C GLY A 136 -2.28 -25.14 -4.47
N LEU A 137 -3.13 -24.20 -4.01
CA LEU A 137 -2.91 -22.77 -4.15
C LEU A 137 -1.86 -22.27 -3.16
N THR A 138 -0.90 -21.51 -3.67
CA THR A 138 0.03 -20.73 -2.85
C THR A 138 -0.04 -19.25 -3.23
N LEU A 139 0.20 -18.36 -2.27
CA LEU A 139 0.15 -16.92 -2.46
C LEU A 139 1.46 -16.28 -1.94
N PRO A 140 2.61 -16.53 -2.62
CA PRO A 140 3.88 -15.90 -2.25
C PRO A 140 3.88 -14.41 -2.60
N GLY A 141 4.69 -13.63 -1.88
CA GLY A 141 4.99 -12.24 -2.22
C GLY A 141 6.20 -12.10 -3.16
N PRO A 142 6.56 -10.86 -3.53
CA PRO A 142 7.81 -10.57 -4.25
C PRO A 142 9.08 -10.91 -3.46
N ASP A 143 9.00 -10.96 -2.14
CA ASP A 143 10.04 -11.52 -1.26
C ASP A 143 9.64 -12.97 -0.98
N ASP A 144 10.49 -13.94 -1.27
CA ASP A 144 10.22 -15.38 -1.13
C ASP A 144 9.88 -15.80 0.33
N ARG A 145 10.26 -14.98 1.31
CA ARG A 145 9.91 -15.19 2.72
C ARG A 145 8.48 -14.77 3.05
N ASP A 146 7.87 -13.92 2.23
CA ASP A 146 6.50 -13.43 2.41
C ASP A 146 5.50 -14.38 1.73
N ASN A 147 4.41 -14.66 2.43
CA ASN A 147 3.31 -15.48 1.93
C ASN A 147 2.02 -15.06 2.62
N TYR A 148 0.94 -14.96 1.86
CA TYR A 148 -0.37 -14.55 2.36
C TYR A 148 -0.83 -15.33 3.61
N PHE A 149 -0.77 -16.67 3.55
CA PHE A 149 -1.25 -17.52 4.64
C PHE A 149 -0.41 -17.36 5.89
N LYS A 150 0.91 -17.29 5.76
CA LYS A 150 1.83 -17.02 6.90
C LYS A 150 1.61 -15.63 7.49
N LYS A 151 1.40 -14.61 6.62
CA LYS A 151 1.10 -13.25 7.08
C LYS A 151 -0.23 -13.18 7.79
N LEU A 152 -1.27 -13.82 7.24
CA LEU A 152 -2.59 -13.87 7.85
C LEU A 152 -2.55 -14.55 9.23
N ASP A 153 -1.87 -15.70 9.33
CA ASP A 153 -1.70 -16.41 10.60
C ASP A 153 -1.00 -15.52 11.63
N ARG A 154 0.15 -14.93 11.29
CA ARG A 154 0.88 -14.02 12.20
C ARG A 154 0.05 -12.79 12.58
N LEU A 155 -0.70 -12.23 11.66
CA LEU A 155 -1.58 -11.09 11.93
C LEU A 155 -2.59 -11.47 13.01
N ARG A 156 -3.31 -12.58 12.85
CA ARG A 156 -4.37 -13.03 13.75
C ARG A 156 -3.85 -13.58 15.08
N SER A 157 -2.81 -14.42 15.05
CA SER A 157 -2.29 -15.11 16.25
C SER A 157 -1.37 -14.25 17.11
N HIS A 158 -0.84 -13.14 16.55
CA HIS A 158 0.14 -12.31 17.25
C HIS A 158 -0.17 -10.81 17.19
N GLN A 159 -0.17 -10.20 15.99
CA GLN A 159 -0.21 -8.75 15.88
C GLN A 159 -1.54 -8.17 16.41
N LEU A 160 -2.69 -8.64 15.94
CA LEU A 160 -4.00 -8.07 16.32
C LEU A 160 -4.36 -8.29 17.79
N ILE A 161 -3.81 -9.31 18.44
CA ILE A 161 -4.10 -9.58 19.86
C ILE A 161 -3.08 -8.96 20.82
N LEU A 162 -2.03 -8.33 20.30
CA LEU A 162 -0.86 -7.89 21.06
C LEU A 162 -1.22 -6.94 22.21
N ALA A 163 -1.99 -5.90 21.92
CA ALA A 163 -2.42 -4.91 22.91
C ALA A 163 -3.31 -5.50 24.03
N HIS A 164 -4.11 -6.52 23.72
CA HIS A 164 -4.95 -7.20 24.69
C HIS A 164 -4.15 -8.19 25.52
N LYS A 165 -3.35 -9.04 24.85
CA LYS A 165 -2.61 -10.14 25.50
C LYS A 165 -1.51 -9.66 26.43
N TYR A 166 -0.91 -8.52 26.12
CA TYR A 166 0.24 -7.97 26.85
C TYR A 166 -0.05 -6.57 27.41
N ARG A 167 -1.29 -6.36 27.80
CA ARG A 167 -1.81 -5.09 28.30
C ARG A 167 -1.03 -4.55 29.48
N GLU A 168 -0.56 -5.42 30.38
CA GLU A 168 0.22 -5.07 31.56
C GLU A 168 1.55 -4.37 31.25
N PHE A 169 2.08 -4.58 30.02
CA PHE A 169 3.34 -3.98 29.56
C PHE A 169 3.13 -2.66 28.80
N LEU A 170 1.88 -2.26 28.56
CA LEU A 170 1.61 -0.94 27.98
C LEU A 170 1.92 0.18 28.98
N PRO A 171 2.27 1.40 28.52
CA PRO A 171 2.35 2.59 29.35
C PRO A 171 1.10 2.76 30.21
N LYS A 172 1.28 3.24 31.46
CA LYS A 172 0.20 3.33 32.46
C LYS A 172 -1.00 4.13 31.95
N GLU A 173 -0.74 5.21 31.20
CA GLU A 173 -1.76 6.08 30.61
C GLU A 173 -2.68 5.36 29.60
N TYR A 174 -2.26 4.24 29.05
CA TYR A 174 -3.01 3.47 28.05
C TYR A 174 -3.60 2.16 28.61
N ARG A 175 -2.90 1.53 29.57
CA ARG A 175 -3.29 0.19 30.05
C ARG A 175 -4.65 0.16 30.76
N ASP A 176 -5.06 1.26 31.36
CA ASP A 176 -6.30 1.32 32.13
C ASP A 176 -7.54 1.64 31.28
N LYS A 177 -7.34 1.99 29.99
CA LYS A 177 -8.42 2.30 29.05
C LYS A 177 -8.86 1.07 28.27
N PRO A 178 -10.14 0.93 27.92
CA PRO A 178 -10.55 -0.09 26.96
C PRO A 178 -9.78 0.07 25.64
N ILE A 179 -9.33 -1.05 25.04
CA ILE A 179 -8.64 -1.05 23.75
C ILE A 179 -9.43 -1.93 22.80
N ILE A 180 -9.71 -1.46 21.60
CA ILE A 180 -10.20 -2.27 20.49
C ILE A 180 -9.09 -2.38 19.44
N THR A 181 -9.10 -3.45 18.66
CA THR A 181 -8.12 -3.61 17.58
C THR A 181 -8.81 -3.43 16.22
N GLN A 182 -8.18 -2.66 15.36
CA GLN A 182 -8.60 -2.45 13.98
C GLN A 182 -7.40 -2.62 13.03
N HIS A 183 -7.66 -2.75 11.73
CA HIS A 183 -6.60 -2.92 10.75
C HIS A 183 -6.88 -2.14 9.46
N LEU A 184 -5.79 -1.83 8.74
CA LEU A 184 -5.79 -1.34 7.37
C LEU A 184 -4.75 -2.16 6.58
N ILE A 185 -5.18 -3.27 5.99
CA ILE A 185 -4.29 -4.14 5.21
C ILE A 185 -4.58 -3.93 3.73
N TYR A 186 -3.71 -3.16 3.07
CA TYR A 186 -3.79 -2.85 1.65
C TYR A 186 -2.99 -3.84 0.81
N GLY A 187 -3.21 -3.82 -0.49
CA GLY A 187 -2.40 -4.58 -1.41
C GLY A 187 -3.08 -4.92 -2.72
N CYS A 188 -2.46 -5.87 -3.42
CA CYS A 188 -2.98 -6.38 -4.68
C CYS A 188 -2.72 -7.89 -4.76
N LEU A 189 -3.70 -8.63 -5.25
CA LEU A 189 -3.54 -10.03 -5.65
C LEU A 189 -3.33 -10.08 -7.15
N PHE A 190 -2.25 -10.71 -7.60
CA PHE A 190 -1.94 -10.91 -9.00
C PHE A 190 -2.22 -12.35 -9.39
N GLU A 191 -2.99 -12.53 -10.45
CA GLU A 191 -3.29 -13.83 -11.05
C GLU A 191 -2.42 -14.03 -12.29
N HIS A 192 -2.02 -15.27 -12.56
CA HIS A 192 -1.25 -15.51 -13.78
C HIS A 192 -2.09 -15.17 -15.01
N VAL A 193 -1.49 -14.56 -16.03
CA VAL A 193 -2.18 -14.11 -17.26
C VAL A 193 -2.98 -15.21 -17.97
N THR A 194 -2.62 -16.48 -17.76
CA THR A 194 -3.37 -17.62 -18.32
C THR A 194 -4.48 -18.14 -17.42
N ASN A 195 -4.64 -17.57 -16.20
CA ASN A 195 -5.66 -18.04 -15.27
C ASN A 195 -7.05 -17.57 -15.72
N GLN A 196 -8.01 -18.49 -15.76
CA GLN A 196 -9.39 -18.21 -16.19
C GLN A 196 -10.39 -18.12 -15.05
N THR A 197 -9.96 -18.39 -13.82
CA THR A 197 -10.84 -18.45 -12.66
C THR A 197 -10.38 -17.50 -11.56
N LEU A 198 -11.34 -16.76 -11.00
CA LEU A 198 -11.07 -15.86 -9.90
C LEU A 198 -10.54 -16.62 -8.68
N ILE A 199 -9.36 -16.28 -8.24
CA ILE A 199 -8.75 -16.89 -7.05
C ILE A 199 -9.37 -16.32 -5.78
N THR A 200 -9.73 -17.21 -4.86
CA THR A 200 -10.21 -16.86 -3.52
C THR A 200 -9.31 -17.47 -2.45
N ALA A 201 -9.25 -16.83 -1.29
CA ALA A 201 -8.50 -17.30 -0.14
C ALA A 201 -9.23 -16.91 1.16
N PRO A 202 -8.98 -17.57 2.30
CA PRO A 202 -9.57 -17.20 3.57
C PRO A 202 -9.33 -15.72 3.90
N TYR A 203 -10.37 -14.99 4.25
CA TYR A 203 -10.37 -13.56 4.59
C TYR A 203 -9.86 -12.61 3.50
N LEU A 204 -9.55 -13.08 2.31
CA LEU A 204 -9.29 -12.21 1.17
C LEU A 204 -10.56 -11.38 0.90
N ASN A 205 -10.40 -10.07 0.75
CA ASN A 205 -11.51 -9.21 0.37
C ASN A 205 -11.87 -9.47 -1.10
N PRO A 206 -13.13 -9.83 -1.44
CA PRO A 206 -13.54 -10.00 -2.83
C PRO A 206 -13.29 -8.76 -3.69
N GLU A 207 -13.44 -7.57 -3.10
CA GLU A 207 -13.24 -6.26 -3.74
C GLU A 207 -11.78 -5.79 -3.74
N CYS A 208 -10.83 -6.62 -3.24
CA CYS A 208 -9.42 -6.22 -3.22
C CYS A 208 -8.91 -5.92 -4.64
N ARG A 209 -7.90 -5.04 -4.71
CA ARG A 209 -7.24 -4.79 -5.99
C ARG A 209 -6.69 -6.09 -6.56
N ARG A 210 -6.89 -6.25 -7.86
CA ARG A 210 -6.37 -7.39 -8.62
C ARG A 210 -5.49 -6.90 -9.75
N GLY A 211 -4.66 -7.79 -10.24
CA GLY A 211 -3.82 -7.56 -11.40
C GLY A 211 -3.38 -8.88 -11.99
N TYR A 212 -2.49 -8.81 -12.95
CA TYR A 212 -1.94 -9.99 -13.61
C TYR A 212 -0.45 -10.11 -13.34
N TRP A 213 0.07 -11.33 -13.32
CA TRP A 213 1.50 -11.57 -13.29
C TRP A 213 1.92 -12.53 -14.39
N LEU A 214 3.16 -12.38 -14.84
CA LEU A 214 3.80 -13.28 -15.81
C LEU A 214 5.31 -13.27 -15.60
N TRP A 215 5.99 -14.26 -16.14
CA TRP A 215 7.44 -14.28 -16.18
C TRP A 215 7.97 -13.32 -17.25
N ALA A 216 9.19 -12.86 -17.10
CA ALA A 216 9.81 -11.92 -18.03
C ALA A 216 9.93 -12.47 -19.46
N ASP A 217 10.08 -13.79 -19.64
CA ASP A 217 10.15 -14.44 -20.94
C ASP A 217 8.79 -14.70 -21.60
N GLU A 218 7.69 -14.57 -20.84
CA GLU A 218 6.32 -14.71 -21.37
C GLU A 218 5.80 -13.42 -22.02
N ILE A 219 6.46 -12.28 -21.80
CA ILE A 219 6.00 -10.97 -22.28
C ILE A 219 5.79 -10.97 -23.79
N SER A 220 6.78 -11.45 -24.56
CA SER A 220 6.72 -11.47 -26.02
C SER A 220 5.69 -12.45 -26.59
N THR A 221 5.24 -13.41 -25.79
CA THR A 221 4.20 -14.37 -26.18
C THR A 221 2.80 -13.82 -25.83
N HIS A 222 2.71 -13.06 -24.76
CA HIS A 222 1.43 -12.56 -24.26
C HIS A 222 1.01 -11.24 -24.90
N PHE A 223 1.97 -10.35 -25.18
CA PHE A 223 1.70 -9.02 -25.74
C PHE A 223 2.24 -8.88 -27.16
N SER A 224 1.60 -8.02 -27.94
CA SER A 224 2.10 -7.64 -29.27
C SER A 224 3.36 -6.77 -29.21
N SER A 225 4.11 -6.71 -30.29
CA SER A 225 5.29 -5.84 -30.41
C SER A 225 4.98 -4.34 -30.34
N GLU A 226 3.72 -3.96 -30.54
CA GLU A 226 3.25 -2.57 -30.50
C GLU A 226 2.75 -2.16 -29.11
N THR A 227 2.69 -3.09 -28.16
CA THR A 227 2.20 -2.82 -26.81
C THR A 227 3.13 -1.86 -26.08
N VAL A 228 2.58 -0.79 -25.55
CA VAL A 228 3.31 0.21 -24.75
C VAL A 228 3.22 -0.15 -23.28
N PHE A 229 4.38 -0.26 -22.64
CA PHE A 229 4.52 -0.54 -21.22
C PHE A 229 5.05 0.68 -20.49
N ARG A 230 4.51 0.96 -19.30
CA ARG A 230 4.98 2.04 -18.42
C ARG A 230 5.36 1.48 -17.05
N ILE A 231 6.54 1.85 -16.55
CA ILE A 231 6.99 1.43 -15.22
C ILE A 231 6.19 2.17 -14.16
N VAL A 232 5.62 1.42 -13.21
CA VAL A 232 5.05 1.96 -11.99
C VAL A 232 6.13 1.94 -10.90
N PRO A 233 6.63 3.09 -10.45
CA PRO A 233 7.64 3.15 -9.39
C PRO A 233 7.17 2.45 -8.12
N LYS A 234 8.08 1.78 -7.38
CA LYS A 234 7.71 0.95 -6.23
C LYS A 234 6.90 1.68 -5.16
N HIS A 235 7.17 2.94 -4.94
CA HIS A 235 6.40 3.76 -3.99
C HIS A 235 4.95 4.01 -4.42
N GLN A 236 4.63 3.83 -5.71
CA GLN A 236 3.29 3.96 -6.28
C GLN A 236 2.55 2.61 -6.44
N TRP A 237 3.17 1.49 -6.14
CA TRP A 237 2.52 0.17 -6.27
C TRP A 237 1.18 0.04 -5.54
N PRO A 238 1.01 0.61 -4.33
CA PRO A 238 -0.27 0.56 -3.64
C PRO A 238 -1.34 1.49 -4.23
N VAL A 239 -0.95 2.46 -5.05
CA VAL A 239 -1.85 3.48 -5.61
C VAL A 239 -2.72 2.87 -6.71
N PRO A 240 -4.06 2.98 -6.66
CA PRO A 240 -4.92 2.64 -7.79
C PRO A 240 -4.57 3.42 -9.05
N PHE A 241 -4.65 2.79 -10.22
CA PHE A 241 -4.20 3.43 -11.47
C PHE A 241 -4.97 4.69 -11.85
N ASN A 242 -6.24 4.78 -11.48
CA ASN A 242 -7.05 5.98 -11.70
C ASN A 242 -6.57 7.21 -10.90
N LEU A 243 -5.73 6.99 -9.86
CA LEU A 243 -5.10 8.07 -9.08
C LEU A 243 -3.68 8.39 -9.57
N LEU A 244 -3.11 7.59 -10.46
CA LEU A 244 -1.78 7.82 -11.01
C LEU A 244 -1.83 8.79 -12.20
N ASN A 245 -0.87 9.70 -12.25
CA ASN A 245 -0.61 10.46 -13.47
C ASN A 245 0.19 9.59 -14.44
N GLN A 246 -0.51 8.92 -15.34
CA GLN A 246 0.06 7.96 -16.28
C GLN A 246 1.08 8.59 -17.24
N GLU A 247 0.89 9.86 -17.62
CA GLU A 247 1.81 10.58 -18.50
C GLU A 247 3.20 10.78 -17.88
N LYS A 248 3.28 10.76 -16.55
CA LYS A 248 4.55 10.87 -15.81
C LYS A 248 5.27 9.53 -15.63
N LEU A 249 4.64 8.41 -15.99
CA LEU A 249 5.28 7.11 -15.92
C LEU A 249 6.26 6.91 -17.09
N SER A 250 7.44 6.39 -16.79
CA SER A 250 8.47 6.13 -17.82
C SER A 250 8.09 4.95 -18.69
N ILE A 251 8.23 5.11 -20.00
CA ILE A 251 8.08 3.99 -20.95
C ILE A 251 9.19 2.97 -20.70
N TRP A 252 8.82 1.70 -20.75
CA TRP A 252 9.73 0.59 -20.56
C TRP A 252 9.73 -0.33 -21.79
N THR A 253 10.92 -0.75 -22.18
CA THR A 253 11.11 -1.80 -23.20
C THR A 253 11.40 -3.13 -22.52
N PRO A 254 10.67 -4.20 -22.81
CA PRO A 254 10.86 -5.49 -22.17
C PRO A 254 12.28 -6.04 -22.30
N GLU A 255 12.84 -6.46 -21.17
CA GLU A 255 14.14 -7.09 -21.04
C GLU A 255 13.95 -8.51 -20.51
N LYS A 256 14.65 -9.49 -21.12
CA LYS A 256 14.56 -10.90 -20.68
C LYS A 256 15.20 -11.13 -19.30
N ASN A 257 16.20 -10.32 -18.93
CA ASN A 257 16.98 -10.49 -17.71
C ASN A 257 16.64 -9.44 -16.67
N LEU A 258 15.44 -9.51 -16.11
CA LEU A 258 15.06 -8.70 -14.95
C LEU A 258 15.75 -9.24 -13.69
N SER A 259 16.34 -8.34 -12.92
CA SER A 259 16.92 -8.67 -11.60
C SER A 259 15.91 -8.61 -10.46
N ASN A 260 14.81 -7.88 -10.65
CA ASN A 260 13.80 -7.63 -9.63
C ASN A 260 12.40 -7.67 -10.24
N HIS A 261 11.40 -7.86 -9.40
CA HIS A 261 10.00 -7.70 -9.79
C HIS A 261 9.73 -6.27 -10.26
N LEU A 262 8.96 -6.13 -11.33
CA LEU A 262 8.60 -4.86 -11.95
C LEU A 262 7.10 -4.76 -12.10
N MET A 263 6.48 -3.74 -11.51
CA MET A 263 5.08 -3.43 -11.81
C MET A 263 5.01 -2.51 -13.01
N ILE A 264 4.20 -2.88 -13.97
CA ILE A 264 3.94 -2.10 -15.17
C ILE A 264 2.45 -1.82 -15.34
N GLN A 265 2.17 -0.74 -16.02
CA GLN A 265 0.90 -0.46 -16.65
C GLN A 265 1.03 -0.76 -18.13
N VAL A 266 0.04 -1.44 -18.68
CA VAL A 266 -0.15 -1.65 -20.11
C VAL A 266 -1.15 -0.63 -20.61
N ASP A 267 -0.86 0.06 -21.70
CA ASP A 267 -1.77 1.08 -22.24
C ASP A 267 -3.16 0.47 -22.52
N GLN A 268 -4.20 1.21 -22.11
CA GLN A 268 -5.62 0.83 -22.18
C GLN A 268 -6.07 -0.30 -21.25
N GLU A 269 -5.18 -0.88 -20.45
CA GLU A 269 -5.54 -1.88 -19.46
C GLU A 269 -5.73 -1.23 -18.08
N PRO A 270 -6.84 -1.48 -17.39
CA PRO A 270 -7.10 -0.87 -16.08
C PRO A 270 -6.36 -1.56 -14.93
N GLU A 271 -5.94 -2.82 -15.11
CA GLU A 271 -5.27 -3.62 -14.08
C GLU A 271 -3.74 -3.51 -14.18
N PRO A 272 -3.03 -3.58 -13.03
CA PRO A 272 -1.59 -3.66 -13.01
C PRO A 272 -1.08 -5.04 -13.46
N TYR A 273 0.07 -5.03 -14.11
CA TYR A 273 0.84 -6.24 -14.37
C TYR A 273 2.10 -6.26 -13.52
N LEU A 274 2.41 -7.40 -12.94
CA LEU A 274 3.64 -7.60 -12.17
C LEU A 274 4.53 -8.63 -12.88
N ILE A 275 5.63 -8.15 -13.42
CA ILE A 275 6.60 -8.98 -14.14
C ILE A 275 7.54 -9.63 -13.12
N ARG A 276 7.66 -10.93 -13.19
CA ARG A 276 8.56 -11.72 -12.35
C ARG A 276 9.87 -11.99 -13.06
N PRO A 277 11.03 -11.78 -12.40
CA PRO A 277 12.30 -12.24 -12.91
C PRO A 277 12.29 -13.77 -13.02
N LEU A 278 12.99 -14.30 -14.01
CA LEU A 278 13.17 -15.74 -14.11
C LEU A 278 13.91 -16.28 -12.88
N PRO A 279 13.53 -17.45 -12.36
CA PRO A 279 14.26 -18.05 -11.24
C PRO A 279 15.71 -18.30 -11.67
N THR A 280 16.65 -17.76 -10.88
CA THR A 280 18.06 -18.07 -11.05
C THR A 280 18.21 -19.58 -10.88
N ARG A 281 18.56 -20.28 -11.96
CA ARG A 281 18.99 -21.69 -11.85
C ARG A 281 20.20 -21.68 -10.93
N LYS A 282 20.06 -22.17 -9.68
CA LYS A 282 21.22 -22.62 -8.92
C LYS A 282 21.82 -23.75 -9.76
N VAL A 283 22.92 -23.46 -10.44
CA VAL A 283 23.77 -24.51 -11.00
C VAL A 283 24.18 -25.33 -9.77
N PRO A 284 23.89 -26.63 -9.71
CA PRO A 284 24.44 -27.46 -8.66
C PRO A 284 25.95 -27.32 -8.78
N ASP A 285 26.63 -26.92 -7.72
CA ASP A 285 28.08 -27.00 -7.63
C ASP A 285 28.43 -28.49 -7.79
N PHE A 286 28.80 -28.88 -8.98
CA PHE A 286 29.50 -30.11 -9.23
C PHE A 286 30.94 -29.89 -8.72
N GLU A 287 31.12 -29.86 -7.39
CA GLU A 287 32.40 -30.25 -6.84
C GLU A 287 32.60 -31.73 -7.14
N GLY A 288 33.22 -31.97 -8.28
CA GLY A 288 33.77 -33.26 -8.63
C GLY A 288 34.84 -33.57 -7.61
N ASP A 289 34.51 -34.43 -6.64
CA ASP A 289 35.50 -35.11 -5.81
C ASP A 289 36.30 -36.04 -6.76
N VAL A 290 37.42 -35.48 -7.32
CA VAL A 290 38.47 -36.25 -7.97
C VAL A 290 39.62 -36.34 -6.95
N SER A 291 39.47 -37.21 -5.99
CA SER A 291 40.63 -37.78 -5.27
C SER A 291 40.47 -39.30 -5.21
N GLY A 292 40.78 -39.93 -6.34
CA GLY A 292 41.24 -41.30 -6.33
C GLY A 292 42.69 -41.32 -5.87
N ARG A 293 42.95 -41.95 -4.74
CA ARG A 293 44.02 -42.92 -4.47
C ARG A 293 44.04 -43.33 -3.03
#